data_311fb4c88fa77f66f34cbc27bd393cf5
#
_entry.id   311fb4c88fa77f66f34cbc27bd393cf5
#
_cell.length_a   1.000
_cell.length_b   1.000
_cell.length_c   1.000
_cell.angle_alpha   90.00
_cell.angle_beta   90.00
_cell.angle_gamma   90.00
#
_symmetry.space_group_name_H-M   'P 1'
#
loop_
_entity.id
_entity.type
_entity.pdbx_description
1 polymer ?
#
loop_
_entity_poly.entity_id
_entity_poly.type
_entity_poly.pdbx_seq_one_letter_code
_entity_poly.pdbx_strand_id
1 'polypeptide(L)'
;MAIFDYFGVLCIIIVILQLLRIVLPWIYENFLGPCVLGCRIKLSAMGEWAETKHNVETKVINVDFTGGQEIYATIEKQIKELEIGVLVNNVGMSYSNPEYFLDVPNKEEFLRNLVTCNVNSVTGMCLLVMPGMVSRKRGVIINISSLAAKIPNPLLTVYAATKAFVDKMSEDLQTEYRKEGIVVQSVLPGFVATNMSKIKRPTWLAPSAQQYVVAALRRLGIAEHTTGYYPHALMKLIIDTMAFFAPISTRRLAFRNLPIFVDVPSRRTPIR
;
A
#
# COMPACT_ATOMS: atom_id res chain seq x y z
N MET A 1 -22.54 -29.55 -34.92
CA MET A 1 -21.74 -28.37 -35.27
C MET A 1 -22.26 -27.13 -34.57
N ALA A 2 -23.48 -26.68 -34.74
CA ALA A 2 -24.02 -25.44 -34.16
C ALA A 2 -23.90 -25.30 -32.61
N ILE A 3 -24.03 -26.36 -31.81
CA ILE A 3 -23.92 -26.29 -30.34
C ILE A 3 -22.51 -25.95 -29.88
N PHE A 4 -21.48 -26.49 -30.54
CA PHE A 4 -20.07 -26.17 -30.23
C PHE A 4 -19.73 -24.72 -30.58
N ASP A 5 -20.31 -24.18 -31.63
CA ASP A 5 -20.11 -22.78 -32.03
C ASP A 5 -20.73 -21.82 -31.00
N TYR A 6 -21.94 -22.12 -30.50
CA TYR A 6 -22.56 -21.33 -29.42
C TYR A 6 -21.79 -21.40 -28.12
N PHE A 7 -21.23 -22.55 -27.73
CA PHE A 7 -20.40 -22.69 -26.55
C PHE A 7 -19.10 -21.89 -26.69
N GLY A 8 -18.45 -21.92 -27.85
CA GLY A 8 -17.27 -21.11 -28.15
C GLY A 8 -17.55 -19.61 -28.06
N VAL A 9 -18.67 -19.15 -28.65
CA VAL A 9 -19.09 -17.74 -28.56
C VAL A 9 -19.38 -17.34 -27.12
N LEU A 10 -20.05 -18.17 -26.34
CA LEU A 10 -20.36 -17.93 -24.93
C LEU A 10 -19.06 -17.80 -24.10
N CYS A 11 -18.08 -18.69 -24.31
CA CYS A 11 -16.78 -18.61 -23.65
C CYS A 11 -16.05 -17.32 -24.00
N ILE A 12 -16.06 -16.88 -25.25
CA ILE A 12 -15.46 -15.61 -25.68
C ILE A 12 -16.15 -14.43 -25.00
N ILE A 13 -17.48 -14.41 -24.95
CA ILE A 13 -18.25 -13.36 -24.27
C ILE A 13 -17.89 -13.30 -22.78
N ILE A 14 -17.81 -14.45 -22.10
CA ILE A 14 -17.42 -14.50 -20.68
C ILE A 14 -16.01 -13.93 -20.48
N VAL A 15 -15.06 -14.30 -21.33
CA VAL A 15 -13.68 -13.76 -21.26
C VAL A 15 -13.67 -12.25 -21.49
N ILE A 16 -14.40 -11.75 -22.48
CA ILE A 16 -14.50 -10.31 -22.75
C ILE A 16 -15.12 -9.59 -21.55
N LEU A 17 -16.22 -10.10 -20.97
CA LEU A 17 -16.85 -9.49 -19.81
C LEU A 17 -15.92 -9.47 -18.59
N GLN A 18 -15.14 -10.53 -18.37
CA GLN A 18 -14.14 -10.56 -17.29
C GLN A 18 -13.00 -9.55 -17.53
N LEU A 19 -12.51 -9.42 -18.77
CA LEU A 19 -11.51 -8.42 -19.14
C LEU A 19 -12.06 -7.00 -18.94
N LEU A 20 -13.27 -6.71 -19.38
CA LEU A 20 -13.91 -5.41 -19.19
C LEU A 20 -14.10 -5.09 -17.71
N ARG A 21 -14.46 -6.07 -16.88
CA ARG A 21 -14.59 -5.91 -15.42
C ARG A 21 -13.28 -5.51 -14.73
N ILE A 22 -12.13 -5.88 -15.30
CA ILE A 22 -10.81 -5.50 -14.79
C ILE A 22 -10.36 -4.17 -15.39
N VAL A 23 -10.52 -3.99 -16.69
CA VAL A 23 -9.97 -2.86 -17.45
C VAL A 23 -10.77 -1.57 -17.22
N LEU A 24 -12.08 -1.62 -17.18
CA LEU A 24 -12.90 -0.41 -17.00
C LEU A 24 -12.66 0.31 -15.67
N PRO A 25 -12.67 -0.37 -14.49
CA PRO A 25 -12.30 0.28 -13.24
C PRO A 25 -10.88 0.83 -13.28
N TRP A 26 -9.93 0.09 -13.86
CA TRP A 26 -8.55 0.53 -13.99
C TRP A 26 -8.42 1.82 -14.82
N ILE A 27 -9.14 1.95 -15.95
CA ILE A 27 -9.19 3.18 -16.77
C ILE A 27 -9.78 4.33 -15.95
N TYR A 28 -10.90 4.08 -15.25
CA TYR A 28 -11.53 5.09 -14.42
C TYR A 28 -10.59 5.62 -13.33
N GLU A 29 -10.00 4.72 -12.54
CA GLU A 29 -9.12 5.09 -11.42
C GLU A 29 -7.86 5.84 -11.86
N ASN A 30 -7.31 5.52 -13.01
CA ASN A 30 -6.01 6.08 -13.43
C ASN A 30 -6.12 7.28 -14.37
N PHE A 31 -7.19 7.41 -15.13
CA PHE A 31 -7.34 8.46 -16.14
C PHE A 31 -8.59 9.31 -15.96
N LEU A 32 -9.78 8.70 -15.89
CA LEU A 32 -11.03 9.45 -15.86
C LEU A 32 -11.30 10.06 -14.47
N GLY A 33 -11.14 9.28 -13.39
CA GLY A 33 -11.38 9.75 -12.03
C GLY A 33 -10.52 10.96 -11.65
N PRO A 34 -9.17 10.94 -11.86
CA PRO A 34 -8.32 12.10 -11.62
C PRO A 34 -8.66 13.34 -12.45
N CYS A 35 -9.12 13.14 -13.69
CA CYS A 35 -9.51 14.24 -14.58
C CYS A 35 -10.85 14.86 -14.22
N VAL A 36 -11.84 14.06 -13.80
CA VAL A 36 -13.22 14.49 -13.55
C VAL A 36 -13.42 14.95 -12.12
N LEU A 37 -12.96 14.18 -11.13
CA LEU A 37 -13.22 14.44 -9.73
C LEU A 37 -12.20 15.39 -9.10
N GLY A 38 -10.94 15.33 -9.54
CA GLY A 38 -9.85 16.11 -8.95
C GLY A 38 -9.64 15.83 -7.47
N CYS A 39 -8.50 16.17 -6.92
CA CYS A 39 -8.29 16.13 -5.48
C CYS A 39 -8.75 17.44 -4.87
N ARG A 40 -9.84 17.43 -4.10
CA ARG A 40 -10.38 18.62 -3.38
C ARG A 40 -9.77 18.80 -1.99
N ILE A 41 -8.90 17.88 -1.56
CA ILE A 41 -8.30 17.92 -0.22
C ILE A 41 -7.00 18.72 -0.30
N LYS A 42 -6.97 19.87 0.36
CA LYS A 42 -5.72 20.62 0.59
C LYS A 42 -5.01 19.99 1.78
N LEU A 43 -3.95 19.24 1.50
CA LEU A 43 -3.03 18.72 2.52
C LEU A 43 -1.93 19.76 2.73
N SER A 44 -1.81 20.29 3.95
CA SER A 44 -0.63 21.04 4.36
C SER A 44 0.56 20.08 4.46
N ALA A 45 1.70 20.45 3.89
CA ALA A 45 2.90 19.64 3.93
C ALA A 45 3.45 19.52 5.37
N MET A 46 4.23 18.51 5.67
CA MET A 46 4.76 18.22 7.01
C MET A 46 6.28 18.45 7.09
N GLY A 47 6.75 18.86 8.27
CA GLY A 47 8.16 19.03 8.63
C GLY A 47 8.73 20.44 8.44
N GLU A 48 9.98 20.67 8.86
CA GLU A 48 10.66 21.96 8.78
C GLU A 48 10.68 22.56 7.37
N TRP A 49 10.78 21.69 6.35
CA TRP A 49 10.64 22.08 4.95
C TRP A 49 9.25 22.66 4.66
N ALA A 50 8.22 22.12 5.32
CA ALA A 50 6.86 22.62 5.19
C ALA A 50 6.67 23.98 5.86
N GLU A 51 7.28 24.21 7.02
CA GLU A 51 7.23 25.50 7.71
C GLU A 51 7.82 26.62 6.84
N THR A 52 9.01 26.37 6.31
CA THR A 52 9.70 27.38 5.49
C THR A 52 9.07 27.60 4.14
N LYS A 53 8.58 26.54 3.50
CA LYS A 53 8.02 26.63 2.14
C LYS A 53 6.54 26.94 2.08
N HIS A 54 5.78 26.56 3.09
CA HIS A 54 4.31 26.63 3.08
C HIS A 54 3.72 27.45 4.22
N ASN A 55 4.54 28.01 5.10
CA ASN A 55 4.14 28.80 6.25
C ASN A 55 3.13 28.06 7.14
N VAL A 56 3.46 26.85 7.55
CA VAL A 56 2.68 25.98 8.44
C VAL A 56 3.47 25.68 9.71
N GLU A 57 2.78 25.43 10.81
CA GLU A 57 3.42 24.96 12.05
C GLU A 57 3.65 23.45 11.96
N THR A 58 4.76 22.98 12.54
CA THR A 58 5.03 21.54 12.67
C THR A 58 5.34 21.17 14.11
N LYS A 59 5.05 19.91 14.45
CA LYS A 59 5.37 19.31 15.75
C LYS A 59 5.93 17.92 15.54
N VAL A 60 7.12 17.66 16.07
CA VAL A 60 7.78 16.36 15.99
C VAL A 60 7.58 15.62 17.31
N ILE A 61 7.08 14.39 17.23
CA ILE A 61 6.95 13.46 18.34
C ILE A 61 7.81 12.24 18.04
N ASN A 62 8.92 12.09 18.75
CA ASN A 62 9.84 10.98 18.53
C ASN A 62 9.36 9.74 19.29
N VAL A 63 8.99 8.69 18.57
CA VAL A 63 8.54 7.40 19.10
C VAL A 63 9.07 6.24 18.25
N ASP A 64 9.30 5.10 18.89
CA ASP A 64 9.65 3.85 18.21
C ASP A 64 8.43 2.95 18.12
N PHE A 65 7.91 2.76 16.91
CA PHE A 65 6.74 1.90 16.65
C PHE A 65 7.02 0.39 16.76
N THR A 66 8.24 -0.03 17.06
CA THR A 66 8.53 -1.41 17.49
C THR A 66 8.33 -1.60 19.01
N GLY A 67 8.13 -0.52 19.75
CA GLY A 67 7.85 -0.51 21.20
C GLY A 67 6.48 -1.02 21.57
N GLY A 68 6.20 -1.00 22.87
CA GLY A 68 4.92 -1.45 23.45
C GLY A 68 3.79 -0.44 23.30
N GLN A 69 2.68 -0.71 24.01
CA GLN A 69 1.46 0.11 23.93
C GLN A 69 1.61 1.50 24.58
N GLU A 70 2.61 1.70 25.41
CA GLU A 70 2.91 2.96 26.10
C GLU A 70 3.20 4.14 25.17
N ILE A 71 3.66 3.85 23.94
CA ILE A 71 3.92 4.89 22.93
C ILE A 71 2.65 5.66 22.56
N TYR A 72 1.50 4.98 22.50
CA TYR A 72 0.23 5.61 22.12
C TYR A 72 -0.26 6.60 23.17
N ALA A 73 -0.06 6.31 24.46
CA ALA A 73 -0.37 7.25 25.54
C ALA A 73 0.52 8.51 25.45
N THR A 74 1.79 8.34 25.05
CA THR A 74 2.73 9.45 24.80
C THR A 74 2.28 10.31 23.62
N ILE A 75 1.87 9.69 22.52
CA ILE A 75 1.36 10.38 21.34
C ILE A 75 0.06 11.12 21.71
N GLU A 76 -0.90 10.42 22.33
CA GLU A 76 -2.20 10.97 22.73
C GLU A 76 -2.05 12.27 23.52
N LYS A 77 -1.22 12.24 24.57
CA LYS A 77 -0.95 13.42 25.40
C LYS A 77 -0.48 14.62 24.58
N GLN A 78 0.23 14.39 23.48
CA GLN A 78 0.81 15.43 22.65
C GLN A 78 -0.12 15.95 21.55
N ILE A 79 -1.10 15.15 21.11
CA ILE A 79 -2.04 15.54 20.04
C ILE A 79 -3.45 15.85 20.57
N LYS A 80 -3.70 15.66 21.86
CA LYS A 80 -5.02 15.77 22.50
C LYS A 80 -5.76 17.08 22.15
N GLU A 81 -5.03 18.19 22.09
CA GLU A 81 -5.59 19.52 21.81
C GLU A 81 -5.68 19.83 20.29
N LEU A 82 -5.27 18.89 19.44
CA LEU A 82 -5.22 19.09 17.99
C LEU A 82 -6.46 18.50 17.32
N GLU A 83 -7.06 19.27 16.41
CA GLU A 83 -8.08 18.77 15.52
C GLU A 83 -7.42 18.05 14.32
N ILE A 84 -7.31 16.74 14.37
CA ILE A 84 -6.66 15.95 13.32
C ILE A 84 -7.64 15.74 12.15
N GLY A 85 -7.41 16.42 11.04
CA GLY A 85 -8.20 16.30 9.82
C GLY A 85 -7.72 15.17 8.89
N VAL A 86 -6.42 14.87 8.90
CA VAL A 86 -5.80 13.84 8.05
C VAL A 86 -4.83 13.00 8.87
N LEU A 87 -4.94 11.68 8.79
CA LEU A 87 -3.99 10.72 9.34
C LEU A 87 -3.30 10.00 8.19
N VAL A 88 -1.96 10.02 8.15
CA VAL A 88 -1.17 9.25 7.19
C VAL A 88 -0.36 8.19 7.93
N ASN A 89 -0.80 6.95 7.87
CA ASN A 89 -0.07 5.80 8.40
C ASN A 89 0.98 5.35 7.39
N ASN A 90 2.14 6.00 7.45
CA ASN A 90 3.25 5.76 6.52
C ASN A 90 4.38 4.92 7.14
N VAL A 91 4.46 4.86 8.47
CA VAL A 91 5.51 4.11 9.15
C VAL A 91 5.47 2.64 8.74
N GLY A 92 6.64 2.07 8.53
CA GLY A 92 6.75 0.66 8.19
C GLY A 92 8.21 0.24 8.03
N MET A 93 8.44 -1.04 8.20
CA MET A 93 9.73 -1.67 7.99
C MET A 93 9.61 -2.87 7.05
N SER A 94 10.72 -3.31 6.49
CA SER A 94 10.80 -4.44 5.59
C SER A 94 12.08 -5.23 5.88
N TYR A 95 12.23 -6.37 5.22
CA TYR A 95 13.46 -7.16 5.24
C TYR A 95 14.63 -6.33 4.70
N SER A 96 15.81 -6.51 5.28
CA SER A 96 17.04 -5.91 4.76
C SER A 96 17.38 -6.45 3.36
N ASN A 97 17.15 -7.73 3.14
CA ASN A 97 17.22 -8.41 1.85
C ASN A 97 16.11 -9.47 1.81
N PRO A 98 15.57 -9.84 0.64
CA PRO A 98 14.67 -10.98 0.51
C PRO A 98 15.34 -12.24 1.03
N GLU A 99 14.63 -12.99 1.89
CA GLU A 99 15.17 -14.18 2.54
C GLU A 99 14.10 -15.25 2.75
N TYR A 100 14.49 -16.51 2.77
CA TYR A 100 13.60 -17.58 3.14
C TYR A 100 13.12 -17.43 4.58
N PHE A 101 11.88 -17.78 4.84
CA PHE A 101 11.23 -17.55 6.13
C PHE A 101 12.02 -18.11 7.33
N LEU A 102 12.63 -19.29 7.17
CA LEU A 102 13.40 -19.92 8.24
C LEU A 102 14.84 -19.41 8.36
N ASP A 103 15.33 -18.73 7.33
CA ASP A 103 16.72 -18.27 7.23
C ASP A 103 16.89 -16.79 7.61
N VAL A 104 15.79 -16.12 7.96
CA VAL A 104 15.81 -14.72 8.41
C VAL A 104 16.67 -14.58 9.68
N PRO A 105 17.70 -13.70 9.68
CA PRO A 105 18.51 -13.46 10.86
C PRO A 105 17.67 -12.90 12.03
N ASN A 106 17.93 -13.38 13.25
CA ASN A 106 17.19 -12.98 14.46
C ASN A 106 15.67 -13.02 14.26
N LYS A 107 15.18 -14.05 13.57
CA LYS A 107 13.83 -14.13 13.02
C LYS A 107 12.73 -13.85 14.02
N GLU A 108 12.82 -14.33 15.24
CA GLU A 108 11.77 -14.17 16.26
C GLU A 108 11.58 -12.68 16.63
N GLU A 109 12.66 -11.99 16.92
CA GLU A 109 12.64 -10.57 17.24
C GLU A 109 12.29 -9.73 16.01
N PHE A 110 12.96 -9.99 14.89
CA PHE A 110 12.73 -9.25 13.64
C PHE A 110 11.27 -9.38 13.17
N LEU A 111 10.71 -10.58 13.14
CA LEU A 111 9.33 -10.79 12.68
C LEU A 111 8.31 -10.20 13.65
N ARG A 112 8.56 -10.26 14.97
CA ARG A 112 7.74 -9.57 15.96
C ARG A 112 7.76 -8.05 15.72
N ASN A 113 8.94 -7.45 15.60
CA ASN A 113 9.09 -6.02 15.35
C ASN A 113 8.45 -5.60 14.03
N LEU A 114 8.56 -6.42 12.98
CA LEU A 114 7.93 -6.20 11.68
C LEU A 114 6.40 -6.14 11.79
N VAL A 115 5.79 -7.06 12.52
CA VAL A 115 4.35 -7.07 12.77
C VAL A 115 3.95 -5.87 13.64
N THR A 116 4.68 -5.61 14.72
CA THR A 116 4.39 -4.48 15.62
C THR A 116 4.47 -3.16 14.87
N CYS A 117 5.52 -2.95 14.09
CA CYS A 117 5.70 -1.71 13.33
C CYS A 117 4.68 -1.55 12.19
N ASN A 118 4.36 -2.62 11.43
CA ASN A 118 3.55 -2.49 10.23
C ASN A 118 2.04 -2.66 10.48
N VAL A 119 1.65 -3.37 11.54
CA VAL A 119 0.24 -3.70 11.86
C VAL A 119 -0.25 -2.91 13.06
N ASN A 120 0.43 -3.07 14.21
CA ASN A 120 -0.03 -2.44 15.45
C ASN A 120 0.06 -0.92 15.38
N SER A 121 1.04 -0.36 14.65
CA SER A 121 1.13 1.09 14.46
C SER A 121 -0.11 1.66 13.75
N VAL A 122 -0.54 1.02 12.67
CA VAL A 122 -1.72 1.46 11.90
C VAL A 122 -2.98 1.34 12.74
N THR A 123 -3.16 0.20 13.41
CA THR A 123 -4.33 -0.06 14.26
C THR A 123 -4.38 0.93 15.43
N GLY A 124 -3.25 1.10 16.14
CA GLY A 124 -3.15 1.99 17.31
C GLY A 124 -3.37 3.45 16.94
N MET A 125 -2.81 3.92 15.83
CA MET A 125 -3.04 5.29 15.37
C MET A 125 -4.47 5.53 14.89
N CYS A 126 -5.11 4.55 14.24
CA CYS A 126 -6.52 4.64 13.89
C CYS A 126 -7.40 4.71 15.15
N LEU A 127 -7.18 3.85 16.16
CA LEU A 127 -7.91 3.88 17.42
C LEU A 127 -7.76 5.22 18.14
N LEU A 128 -6.58 5.84 18.05
CA LEU A 128 -6.30 7.09 18.71
C LEU A 128 -6.97 8.30 18.02
N VAL A 129 -7.00 8.33 16.70
CA VAL A 129 -7.39 9.52 15.92
C VAL A 129 -8.84 9.46 15.43
N MET A 130 -9.35 8.28 15.04
CA MET A 130 -10.68 8.12 14.45
C MET A 130 -11.83 8.62 15.32
N PRO A 131 -11.86 8.43 16.65
CA PRO A 131 -12.97 8.91 17.47
C PRO A 131 -13.25 10.41 17.29
N GLY A 132 -12.20 11.22 17.24
CA GLY A 132 -12.32 12.67 16.97
C GLY A 132 -12.81 12.99 15.56
N MET A 133 -12.38 12.24 14.56
CA MET A 133 -12.87 12.40 13.17
C MET A 133 -14.35 12.04 13.05
N VAL A 134 -14.76 10.90 13.64
CA VAL A 134 -16.15 10.43 13.62
C VAL A 134 -17.09 11.43 14.32
N SER A 135 -16.69 11.95 15.47
CA SER A 135 -17.51 12.96 16.20
C SER A 135 -17.78 14.22 15.38
N ARG A 136 -16.81 14.62 14.52
CA ARG A 136 -16.93 15.77 13.62
C ARG A 136 -17.52 15.41 12.25
N LYS A 137 -17.75 14.10 12.00
CA LYS A 137 -18.18 13.58 10.67
C LYS A 137 -17.27 14.02 9.52
N ARG A 138 -15.99 14.14 9.81
CA ARG A 138 -15.01 14.66 8.85
C ARG A 138 -13.61 14.14 9.18
N GLY A 139 -13.01 13.40 8.25
CA GLY A 139 -11.65 12.93 8.39
C GLY A 139 -11.17 12.16 7.17
N VAL A 140 -9.85 12.09 7.02
CA VAL A 140 -9.19 11.33 5.97
C VAL A 140 -8.09 10.49 6.57
N ILE A 141 -8.09 9.19 6.26
CA ILE A 141 -7.06 8.24 6.68
C ILE A 141 -6.42 7.66 5.42
N ILE A 142 -5.11 7.78 5.33
CA ILE A 142 -4.30 7.25 4.24
C ILE A 142 -3.38 6.19 4.82
N ASN A 143 -3.63 4.95 4.50
CA ASN A 143 -2.82 3.82 4.96
C ASN A 143 -1.87 3.36 3.86
N ILE A 144 -0.57 3.42 4.11
CA ILE A 144 0.44 2.99 3.15
C ILE A 144 0.66 1.48 3.26
N SER A 145 0.00 0.76 2.36
CA SER A 145 0.20 -0.67 2.13
C SER A 145 1.38 -0.92 1.17
N SER A 146 1.25 -1.85 0.25
CA SER A 146 2.22 -2.17 -0.82
C SER A 146 1.55 -3.03 -1.88
N LEU A 147 2.02 -3.00 -3.11
CA LEU A 147 1.64 -4.00 -4.12
C LEU A 147 1.98 -5.43 -3.68
N ALA A 148 2.93 -5.62 -2.76
CA ALA A 148 3.21 -6.90 -2.12
C ALA A 148 1.99 -7.52 -1.43
N ALA A 149 0.98 -6.72 -1.05
CA ALA A 149 -0.28 -7.19 -0.49
C ALA A 149 -1.16 -7.95 -1.50
N LYS A 150 -1.04 -7.65 -2.78
CA LYS A 150 -1.92 -8.15 -3.85
C LYS A 150 -1.25 -9.14 -4.79
N ILE A 151 0.07 -9.05 -4.96
CA ILE A 151 0.83 -9.90 -5.87
C ILE A 151 1.63 -10.96 -5.10
N PRO A 152 1.97 -12.11 -5.71
CA PRO A 152 2.86 -13.09 -5.08
C PRO A 152 4.21 -12.45 -4.74
N ASN A 153 4.60 -12.53 -3.47
CA ASN A 153 5.82 -11.91 -2.99
C ASN A 153 6.61 -12.87 -2.05
N PRO A 154 7.10 -14.00 -2.59
CA PRO A 154 7.93 -14.93 -1.83
C PRO A 154 9.21 -14.24 -1.35
N LEU A 155 9.90 -14.82 -0.36
CA LEU A 155 11.09 -14.26 0.30
C LEU A 155 10.86 -12.97 1.11
N LEU A 156 9.66 -12.38 1.04
CA LEU A 156 9.20 -11.26 1.87
C LEU A 156 7.86 -11.61 2.53
N THR A 157 7.69 -12.86 2.93
CA THR A 157 6.40 -13.47 3.30
C THR A 157 5.66 -12.68 4.37
N VAL A 158 6.32 -12.37 5.51
CA VAL A 158 5.65 -11.68 6.61
C VAL A 158 5.43 -10.20 6.28
N TYR A 159 6.37 -9.55 5.57
CA TYR A 159 6.14 -8.20 5.07
C TYR A 159 4.88 -8.11 4.19
N ALA A 160 4.76 -9.00 3.21
CA ALA A 160 3.59 -9.05 2.34
C ALA A 160 2.29 -9.28 3.13
N ALA A 161 2.32 -10.18 4.12
CA ALA A 161 1.19 -10.44 5.00
C ALA A 161 0.81 -9.20 5.84
N THR A 162 1.79 -8.46 6.40
CA THR A 162 1.49 -7.22 7.13
C THR A 162 0.87 -6.16 6.22
N LYS A 163 1.32 -6.06 4.97
CA LYS A 163 0.76 -5.11 4.01
C LYS A 163 -0.62 -5.53 3.51
N ALA A 164 -0.90 -6.83 3.42
CA ALA A 164 -2.25 -7.35 3.14
C ALA A 164 -3.22 -7.06 4.29
N PHE A 165 -2.76 -7.15 5.55
CA PHE A 165 -3.55 -6.74 6.72
C PHE A 165 -3.96 -5.27 6.61
N VAL A 166 -2.99 -4.37 6.38
CA VAL A 166 -3.25 -2.92 6.25
C VAL A 166 -4.23 -2.62 5.13
N ASP A 167 -4.08 -3.30 4.00
CA ASP A 167 -4.96 -3.14 2.85
C ASP A 167 -6.39 -3.58 3.16
N LYS A 168 -6.57 -4.78 3.72
CA LYS A 168 -7.90 -5.29 4.09
C LYS A 168 -8.56 -4.45 5.19
N MET A 169 -7.82 -4.07 6.23
CA MET A 169 -8.32 -3.18 7.28
C MET A 169 -8.80 -1.84 6.71
N SER A 170 -8.08 -1.27 5.75
CA SER A 170 -8.48 0.00 5.13
C SER A 170 -9.80 -0.12 4.36
N GLU A 171 -10.00 -1.21 3.62
CA GLU A 171 -11.23 -1.51 2.89
C GLU A 171 -12.43 -1.61 3.83
N ASP A 172 -12.27 -2.35 4.92
CA ASP A 172 -13.36 -2.57 5.88
C ASP A 172 -13.69 -1.26 6.62
N LEU A 173 -12.69 -0.52 7.10
CA LEU A 173 -12.90 0.78 7.73
C LEU A 173 -13.57 1.79 6.79
N GLN A 174 -13.21 1.81 5.50
CA GLN A 174 -13.88 2.66 4.51
C GLN A 174 -15.36 2.30 4.39
N THR A 175 -15.69 1.01 4.39
CA THR A 175 -17.06 0.53 4.30
C THR A 175 -17.86 0.90 5.55
N GLU A 176 -17.29 0.69 6.73
CA GLU A 176 -17.92 0.96 8.03
C GLU A 176 -18.20 2.46 8.25
N TYR A 177 -17.20 3.31 7.97
CA TYR A 177 -17.22 4.74 8.36
C TYR A 177 -17.52 5.72 7.22
N ARG A 178 -17.77 5.24 6.01
CA ARG A 178 -18.12 6.10 4.86
C ARG A 178 -19.32 7.00 5.13
N LYS A 179 -20.35 6.44 5.79
CA LYS A 179 -21.57 7.20 6.13
C LYS A 179 -21.34 8.22 7.25
N GLU A 180 -20.28 8.06 8.02
CA GLU A 180 -19.85 8.98 9.07
C GLU A 180 -18.95 10.11 8.53
N GLY A 181 -18.81 10.23 7.21
CA GLY A 181 -18.02 11.29 6.57
C GLY A 181 -16.51 11.05 6.63
N ILE A 182 -16.08 9.82 6.90
CA ILE A 182 -14.66 9.43 6.95
C ILE A 182 -14.26 8.81 5.62
N VAL A 183 -13.14 9.26 5.07
CA VAL A 183 -12.50 8.67 3.89
C VAL A 183 -11.30 7.86 4.36
N VAL A 184 -11.32 6.56 4.11
CA VAL A 184 -10.16 5.68 4.36
C VAL A 184 -9.66 5.14 3.03
N GLN A 185 -8.39 5.38 2.72
CA GLN A 185 -7.79 4.93 1.47
C GLN A 185 -6.54 4.08 1.71
N SER A 186 -6.50 2.91 1.08
CA SER A 186 -5.30 2.08 0.97
C SER A 186 -4.47 2.52 -0.23
N VAL A 187 -3.22 2.88 0.01
CA VAL A 187 -2.25 3.22 -1.04
C VAL A 187 -1.26 2.06 -1.15
N LEU A 188 -1.12 1.48 -2.34
CA LEU A 188 -0.31 0.29 -2.61
C LEU A 188 0.86 0.62 -3.55
N PRO A 189 1.94 1.23 -3.05
CA PRO A 189 3.12 1.49 -3.88
C PRO A 189 3.72 0.20 -4.44
N GLY A 190 4.21 0.27 -5.68
CA GLY A 190 5.25 -0.62 -6.17
C GLY A 190 6.62 -0.16 -5.67
N PHE A 191 7.67 -0.36 -6.46
CA PHE A 191 8.98 0.16 -6.11
C PHE A 191 9.03 1.69 -6.25
N VAL A 192 9.51 2.36 -5.21
CA VAL A 192 9.81 3.80 -5.19
C VAL A 192 11.29 3.95 -4.82
N ALA A 193 12.00 4.85 -5.49
CA ALA A 193 13.41 5.09 -5.23
C ALA A 193 13.60 5.76 -3.86
N THR A 194 13.85 4.95 -2.83
CA THR A 194 14.01 5.31 -1.41
C THR A 194 15.08 4.46 -0.77
N ASN A 195 15.45 4.81 0.47
CA ASN A 195 16.39 4.01 1.28
C ASN A 195 15.88 2.58 1.52
N MET A 196 14.56 2.39 1.71
CA MET A 196 13.95 1.08 1.93
C MET A 196 14.11 0.16 0.71
N SER A 197 13.89 0.67 -0.48
CA SER A 197 14.01 -0.11 -1.73
C SER A 197 15.46 -0.26 -2.21
N LYS A 198 16.40 0.50 -1.64
CA LYS A 198 17.82 0.61 -2.06
C LYS A 198 18.01 1.07 -3.52
N ILE A 199 16.96 1.50 -4.19
CA ILE A 199 17.01 2.02 -5.55
C ILE A 199 17.55 3.46 -5.50
N LYS A 200 18.79 3.65 -5.99
CA LYS A 200 19.49 4.94 -5.93
C LYS A 200 19.08 5.91 -7.05
N ARG A 201 18.68 5.41 -8.21
CA ARG A 201 18.31 6.22 -9.38
C ARG A 201 16.85 5.98 -9.73
N PRO A 202 16.02 7.02 -9.74
CA PRO A 202 14.63 6.90 -10.18
C PRO A 202 14.54 6.41 -11.63
N THR A 203 13.52 5.60 -11.89
CA THR A 203 13.16 5.10 -13.22
C THR A 203 11.66 5.29 -13.45
N TRP A 204 11.19 4.99 -14.65
CA TRP A 204 9.76 5.03 -14.95
C TRP A 204 8.94 4.05 -14.07
N LEU A 205 9.46 2.86 -13.75
CA LEU A 205 8.81 1.89 -12.84
C LEU A 205 9.10 2.12 -11.35
N ALA A 206 10.14 2.88 -11.04
CA ALA A 206 10.53 3.22 -9.67
C ALA A 206 10.72 4.74 -9.57
N PRO A 207 9.65 5.54 -9.47
CA PRO A 207 9.73 7.00 -9.41
C PRO A 207 10.46 7.46 -8.14
N SER A 208 10.90 8.72 -8.12
CA SER A 208 11.35 9.34 -6.87
C SER A 208 10.19 9.45 -5.87
N ALA A 209 10.50 9.56 -4.58
CA ALA A 209 9.49 9.74 -3.53
C ALA A 209 8.58 10.95 -3.82
N GLN A 210 9.16 12.07 -4.26
CA GLN A 210 8.40 13.28 -4.61
C GLN A 210 7.43 13.04 -5.78
N GLN A 211 7.90 12.43 -6.88
CA GLN A 211 7.05 12.10 -8.02
C GLN A 211 5.90 11.18 -7.64
N TYR A 212 6.21 10.17 -6.80
CA TYR A 212 5.21 9.25 -6.30
C TYR A 212 4.13 9.95 -5.47
N VAL A 213 4.53 10.74 -4.47
CA VAL A 213 3.60 11.43 -3.56
C VAL A 213 2.69 12.39 -4.33
N VAL A 214 3.23 13.19 -5.25
CA VAL A 214 2.41 14.10 -6.10
C VAL A 214 1.37 13.32 -6.90
N ALA A 215 1.74 12.18 -7.47
CA ALA A 215 0.82 11.35 -8.23
C ALA A 215 -0.24 10.68 -7.33
N ALA A 216 0.16 10.19 -6.16
CA ALA A 216 -0.74 9.54 -5.21
C ALA A 216 -1.78 10.50 -4.63
N LEU A 217 -1.37 11.71 -4.26
CA LEU A 217 -2.27 12.73 -3.72
C LEU A 217 -3.37 13.16 -4.70
N ARG A 218 -3.09 13.12 -6.00
CA ARG A 218 -4.11 13.41 -7.04
C ARG A 218 -5.22 12.36 -7.11
N ARG A 219 -5.01 11.18 -6.53
CA ARG A 219 -5.95 10.05 -6.51
C ARG A 219 -6.67 9.89 -5.18
N LEU A 220 -6.42 10.79 -4.24
CA LEU A 220 -7.02 10.73 -2.93
C LEU A 220 -8.54 10.90 -3.01
N GLY A 221 -9.27 9.96 -2.39
CA GLY A 221 -10.74 9.96 -2.36
C GLY A 221 -11.43 9.52 -3.66
N ILE A 222 -10.66 9.09 -4.69
CA ILE A 222 -11.24 8.60 -5.97
C ILE A 222 -11.54 7.10 -5.88
N ALA A 223 -10.63 6.32 -5.31
CA ALA A 223 -10.77 4.87 -5.14
C ALA A 223 -10.36 4.46 -3.72
N GLU A 224 -10.97 3.40 -3.20
CA GLU A 224 -10.65 2.86 -1.87
C GLU A 224 -9.24 2.25 -1.84
N HIS A 225 -8.81 1.65 -2.97
CA HIS A 225 -7.47 1.13 -3.19
C HIS A 225 -6.84 1.83 -4.38
N THR A 226 -5.63 2.34 -4.22
CA THR A 226 -4.88 2.94 -5.33
C THR A 226 -3.41 2.56 -5.27
N THR A 227 -2.81 2.32 -6.43
CA THR A 227 -1.35 2.18 -6.50
C THR A 227 -0.62 3.52 -6.40
N GLY A 228 -1.35 4.63 -6.41
CA GLY A 228 -0.83 5.99 -6.32
C GLY A 228 -0.09 6.48 -7.57
N TYR A 229 0.41 5.58 -8.42
CA TYR A 229 1.23 5.92 -9.58
C TYR A 229 0.86 5.02 -10.77
N TYR A 230 0.59 5.63 -11.94
CA TYR A 230 0.01 4.88 -13.07
C TYR A 230 0.88 3.71 -13.58
N PRO A 231 2.23 3.80 -13.65
CA PRO A 231 3.03 2.65 -14.05
C PRO A 231 2.92 1.46 -13.08
N HIS A 232 2.72 1.72 -11.78
CA HIS A 232 2.43 0.68 -10.80
C HIS A 232 1.06 0.04 -11.04
N ALA A 233 0.05 0.85 -11.43
CA ALA A 233 -1.27 0.34 -11.79
C ALA A 233 -1.21 -0.54 -13.04
N LEU A 234 -0.44 -0.14 -14.04
CA LEU A 234 -0.21 -0.95 -15.24
C LEU A 234 0.50 -2.28 -14.90
N MET A 235 1.53 -2.23 -14.07
CA MET A 235 2.23 -3.42 -13.61
C MET A 235 1.26 -4.37 -12.86
N LYS A 236 0.44 -3.84 -11.98
CA LYS A 236 -0.58 -4.63 -11.27
C LYS A 236 -1.56 -5.27 -12.25
N LEU A 237 -2.09 -4.52 -13.21
CA LEU A 237 -3.00 -5.02 -14.24
C LEU A 237 -2.39 -6.19 -15.02
N ILE A 238 -1.13 -6.08 -15.43
CA ILE A 238 -0.41 -7.15 -16.13
C ILE A 238 -0.29 -8.39 -15.25
N ILE A 239 0.12 -8.23 -13.99
CA ILE A 239 0.28 -9.35 -13.05
C ILE A 239 -1.05 -10.01 -12.74
N ASP A 240 -2.12 -9.24 -12.51
CA ASP A 240 -3.48 -9.77 -12.26
C ASP A 240 -3.99 -10.56 -13.46
N THR A 241 -3.77 -10.04 -14.67
CA THR A 241 -4.13 -10.74 -15.92
C THR A 241 -3.35 -12.04 -16.08
N MET A 242 -2.04 -12.02 -15.84
CA MET A 242 -1.21 -13.23 -15.86
C MET A 242 -1.64 -14.24 -14.80
N ALA A 243 -1.96 -13.78 -13.57
CA ALA A 243 -2.42 -14.64 -12.48
C ALA A 243 -3.78 -15.26 -12.77
N PHE A 244 -4.64 -14.57 -13.50
CA PHE A 244 -5.94 -15.08 -13.92
C PHE A 244 -5.79 -16.25 -14.93
N PHE A 245 -4.96 -16.07 -15.96
CA PHE A 245 -4.78 -17.08 -17.02
C PHE A 245 -3.78 -18.20 -16.67
N ALA A 246 -2.76 -17.89 -15.88
CA ALA A 246 -1.67 -18.80 -15.55
C ALA A 246 -1.19 -18.67 -14.10
N PRO A 247 -2.02 -18.99 -13.09
CA PRO A 247 -1.74 -18.68 -11.68
C PRO A 247 -0.46 -19.37 -11.16
N ILE A 248 -0.18 -20.62 -11.56
CA ILE A 248 1.01 -21.35 -11.14
C ILE A 248 2.27 -20.73 -11.77
N SER A 249 2.20 -20.40 -13.06
CA SER A 249 3.33 -19.79 -13.79
C SER A 249 3.64 -18.39 -13.25
N THR A 250 2.64 -17.60 -12.92
CA THR A 250 2.81 -16.27 -12.33
C THR A 250 3.52 -16.35 -10.97
N ARG A 251 3.13 -17.29 -10.10
CA ARG A 251 3.81 -17.51 -8.82
C ARG A 251 5.26 -17.95 -8.98
N ARG A 252 5.54 -18.86 -9.94
CA ARG A 252 6.91 -19.30 -10.26
C ARG A 252 7.76 -18.17 -10.82
N LEU A 253 7.18 -17.33 -11.68
CA LEU A 253 7.87 -16.16 -12.27
C LEU A 253 8.20 -15.13 -11.20
N ALA A 254 7.27 -14.85 -10.28
CA ALA A 254 7.51 -13.97 -9.13
C ALA A 254 8.67 -14.47 -8.27
N PHE A 255 8.72 -15.79 -7.98
CA PHE A 255 9.81 -16.39 -7.22
C PHE A 255 11.16 -16.29 -7.93
N ARG A 256 11.21 -16.48 -9.25
CA ARG A 256 12.44 -16.41 -10.04
C ARG A 256 12.98 -14.99 -10.21
N ASN A 257 12.10 -14.01 -10.33
CA ASN A 257 12.47 -12.63 -10.71
C ASN A 257 12.66 -11.70 -9.51
N LEU A 258 12.18 -12.06 -8.32
CA LEU A 258 12.43 -11.27 -7.12
C LEU A 258 13.93 -11.07 -6.84
N PRO A 259 14.80 -12.10 -7.01
CA PRO A 259 16.25 -11.95 -6.89
C PRO A 259 16.89 -10.99 -7.90
N ILE A 260 16.26 -10.74 -9.04
CA ILE A 260 16.80 -9.84 -10.10
C ILE A 260 16.71 -8.37 -9.66
N PHE A 261 15.74 -8.05 -8.81
CA PHE A 261 15.55 -6.69 -8.29
C PHE A 261 16.28 -6.43 -6.98
N VAL A 262 16.74 -7.48 -6.31
CA VAL A 262 17.43 -7.41 -5.02
C VAL A 262 18.47 -8.54 -4.97
N ASP A 263 19.68 -8.23 -4.54
CA ASP A 263 20.77 -9.18 -4.40
C ASP A 263 20.43 -10.24 -3.35
N VAL A 264 19.90 -11.39 -3.79
CA VAL A 264 19.57 -12.51 -2.91
C VAL A 264 20.81 -13.39 -2.80
N PRO A 265 21.33 -13.62 -1.57
CA PRO A 265 22.44 -14.55 -1.39
C PRO A 265 22.09 -15.93 -1.96
N SER A 266 22.89 -16.43 -2.89
CA SER A 266 22.72 -17.80 -3.40
C SER A 266 22.80 -18.78 -2.22
N ARG A 267 21.81 -19.66 -2.05
CA ARG A 267 21.90 -20.75 -1.08
C ARG A 267 23.21 -21.50 -1.29
N ARG A 268 24.11 -21.39 -0.34
CA ARG A 268 25.24 -22.29 -0.26
C ARG A 268 24.70 -23.63 0.25
N THR A 269 24.66 -24.62 -0.65
CA THR A 269 24.41 -26.04 -0.48
C THR A 269 22.97 -26.52 -0.23
N PRO A 270 22.49 -27.54 -0.95
CA PRO A 270 21.24 -28.21 -0.63
C PRO A 270 21.37 -28.90 0.73
N ILE A 271 20.40 -28.71 1.59
CA ILE A 271 20.18 -29.53 2.77
C ILE A 271 19.89 -30.94 2.23
N ARG A 272 20.79 -31.91 2.55
CA ARG A 272 20.60 -33.36 2.29
C ARG A 272 19.48 -33.89 3.18
#